data_e6d67f43d3a74d95d6c626f0d8c89991
#
_entry.id   e6d67f43d3a74d95d6c626f0d8c89991
#
_cell.length_a   1.000
_cell.length_b   1.000
_cell.length_c   1.000
_cell.angle_alpha   90.00
_cell.angle_beta   90.00
_cell.angle_gamma   90.00
#
_symmetry.space_group_name_H-M   'P 1'
#
loop_
_entity.id
_entity.type
_entity.pdbx_description
1 polymer ?
#
loop_
_entity_poly.entity_id
_entity_poly.type
_entity_poly.pdbx_seq_one_letter_code
_entity_poly.pdbx_strand_id
1 'polypeptide(L)'
;MIAFLIYMLGDIMATKHQFQTEITQLLDLMIHSLYSHKEIFLRELISNASDALDKLSYLTLTQENLKTLSFEPRIDISFDEEKKTITIEDNGIGMNENDMKEHLGIIAKSGTKSFLSQLSGDKKKDSALIGQFGVGFYSAFMVAHRVVVQSKKAGEEKAYAWVSEGKGEYEIGECVKESQGTQITLYLREEDAHFASRWEIEGIIHKYSEHIAFPIYLAFVESKFEGEGENKKEIKENKQSQINTAKALWKIPKAELKDTDYKEFYATLSHDNNEPMRWIHTKVEGNLEYTTLFYIPQKAPFDLFRVDYQSGVKLYVKRVFITDDDKELLPPYLRFVRGVIDSEDLPLNVSREILQQNKILANIKSASTKKILSEITNIAKNEADYKTFYEQFGKVLKEGLYGDYENKEKILELLRFDSFKSEYISLKAYKESMGNEQKSIYYMLGENKDALKNAPLLEKFAQKGFDVLLLSDEIDAIVMPMVGEYDKVPLKSINSKEALAELGEESIDEATQNAYEPLIKGFKDALGEQIAEVKLSSLGDAPLTLIKEDNNPMMANLMAQMGQKVPETKPILQLNITHPLFEKLKTAQEDKIKQSALLLFGAALILEGSTLKNAKDFNTELNSLLLQSL
;
A
#
# COMPACT_ATOMS: atom_id res chain seq x y z
N MET A 1 -27.61 -42.93 -10.37
CA MET A 1 -27.33 -42.65 -11.80
C MET A 1 -25.83 -42.39 -12.04
N ILE A 2 -25.06 -41.81 -11.10
CA ILE A 2 -23.59 -41.63 -11.22
C ILE A 2 -22.81 -42.95 -11.04
N ALA A 3 -23.28 -43.88 -10.22
CA ALA A 3 -22.67 -45.22 -10.02
C ALA A 3 -22.83 -46.15 -11.23
N PHE A 4 -23.78 -45.89 -12.12
CA PHE A 4 -24.02 -46.70 -13.33
C PHE A 4 -23.15 -46.26 -14.52
N LEU A 5 -22.62 -45.05 -14.49
CA LEU A 5 -21.70 -44.54 -15.51
C LEU A 5 -20.25 -45.07 -15.34
N ILE A 6 -19.88 -45.45 -14.12
CA ILE A 6 -18.53 -45.98 -13.82
C ILE A 6 -18.40 -47.46 -14.22
N TYR A 7 -19.51 -48.20 -14.36
CA TYR A 7 -19.49 -49.60 -14.70
C TYR A 7 -19.51 -49.89 -16.23
N MET A 8 -19.66 -48.85 -17.07
CA MET A 8 -19.61 -48.96 -18.53
C MET A 8 -18.28 -48.54 -19.17
N LEU A 9 -17.29 -48.15 -18.36
CA LEU A 9 -15.90 -48.03 -18.78
C LEU A 9 -15.18 -49.39 -18.59
N GLY A 10 -15.74 -50.43 -19.24
CA GLY A 10 -15.06 -51.70 -19.37
C GLY A 10 -13.73 -51.49 -20.10
N ASP A 11 -12.67 -51.95 -19.48
CA ASP A 11 -11.30 -52.15 -19.98
C ASP A 11 -10.98 -51.45 -21.32
N ILE A 12 -10.89 -50.13 -21.29
CA ILE A 12 -10.09 -49.44 -22.28
C ILE A 12 -8.66 -49.86 -21.95
N MET A 13 -8.05 -50.73 -22.78
CA MET A 13 -6.61 -50.94 -22.79
C MET A 13 -5.97 -49.57 -23.13
N ALA A 14 -5.84 -48.70 -22.12
CA ALA A 14 -5.21 -47.42 -22.28
C ALA A 14 -3.71 -47.64 -22.47
N THR A 15 -3.24 -47.48 -23.66
CA THR A 15 -1.81 -47.41 -23.95
C THR A 15 -1.27 -46.10 -23.38
N LYS A 16 -0.33 -46.17 -22.44
CA LYS A 16 0.34 -44.99 -21.93
C LYS A 16 1.22 -44.40 -23.04
N HIS A 17 0.91 -43.16 -23.43
CA HIS A 17 1.74 -42.38 -24.33
C HIS A 17 2.49 -41.34 -23.49
N GLN A 18 3.76 -41.08 -23.85
CA GLN A 18 4.51 -39.95 -23.30
C GLN A 18 4.22 -38.70 -24.13
N PHE A 19 4.09 -37.56 -23.46
CA PHE A 19 4.03 -36.29 -24.16
C PHE A 19 5.34 -36.05 -24.91
N GLN A 20 5.26 -35.67 -26.17
CA GLN A 20 6.40 -35.22 -26.97
C GLN A 20 6.50 -33.69 -26.87
N THR A 21 7.71 -33.16 -26.79
CA THR A 21 7.96 -31.73 -26.60
C THR A 21 8.68 -31.17 -27.83
N GLU A 22 8.08 -30.17 -28.43
CA GLU A 22 8.72 -29.28 -29.42
C GLU A 22 9.64 -28.31 -28.66
N ILE A 23 10.94 -28.63 -28.53
CA ILE A 23 11.91 -27.90 -27.72
C ILE A 23 11.99 -26.43 -28.13
N THR A 24 11.98 -26.14 -29.43
CA THR A 24 12.05 -24.77 -29.96
C THR A 24 10.84 -23.92 -29.51
N GLN A 25 9.63 -24.48 -29.59
CA GLN A 25 8.41 -23.78 -29.13
C GLN A 25 8.40 -23.60 -27.62
N LEU A 26 8.90 -24.57 -26.85
CA LEU A 26 9.00 -24.46 -25.40
C LEU A 26 9.99 -23.34 -25.01
N LEU A 27 11.15 -23.28 -25.66
CA LEU A 27 12.12 -22.20 -25.45
C LEU A 27 11.53 -20.84 -25.80
N ASP A 28 10.82 -20.75 -26.92
CA ASP A 28 10.16 -19.51 -27.36
C ASP A 28 9.12 -19.02 -26.35
N LEU A 29 8.29 -19.93 -25.83
CA LEU A 29 7.34 -19.61 -24.74
C LEU A 29 8.06 -19.15 -23.46
N MET A 30 9.16 -19.78 -23.11
CA MET A 30 9.95 -19.40 -21.92
C MET A 30 10.62 -18.04 -22.10
N ILE A 31 11.14 -17.75 -23.28
CA ILE A 31 11.84 -16.51 -23.59
C ILE A 31 10.87 -15.33 -23.69
N HIS A 32 9.70 -15.52 -24.31
CA HIS A 32 8.80 -14.43 -24.68
C HIS A 32 7.52 -14.30 -23.84
N SER A 33 7.15 -15.34 -23.06
CA SER A 33 5.88 -15.34 -22.32
C SER A 33 6.01 -15.43 -20.80
N LEU A 34 7.17 -15.84 -20.27
CA LEU A 34 7.38 -16.00 -18.83
C LEU A 34 7.68 -14.68 -18.11
N TYR A 35 8.30 -13.73 -18.78
CA TYR A 35 8.78 -12.50 -18.18
C TYR A 35 8.20 -11.28 -18.88
N SER A 36 7.66 -10.34 -18.09
CA SER A 36 7.05 -9.11 -18.60
C SER A 36 8.09 -8.06 -19.04
N HIS A 37 9.31 -8.12 -18.49
CA HIS A 37 10.37 -7.14 -18.73
C HIS A 37 11.68 -7.82 -19.11
N LYS A 38 12.32 -7.35 -20.19
CA LYS A 38 13.57 -7.91 -20.69
C LYS A 38 14.73 -7.78 -19.71
N GLU A 39 14.80 -6.70 -18.94
CA GLU A 39 15.85 -6.41 -17.93
C GLU A 39 16.05 -7.52 -16.88
N ILE A 40 15.06 -8.38 -16.71
CA ILE A 40 15.09 -9.53 -15.79
C ILE A 40 16.22 -10.51 -16.13
N PHE A 41 16.71 -10.54 -17.37
CA PHE A 41 17.82 -11.42 -17.74
C PHE A 41 19.04 -11.25 -16.81
N LEU A 42 19.38 -10.01 -16.49
CA LEU A 42 20.55 -9.72 -15.65
C LEU A 42 20.31 -10.15 -14.19
N ARG A 43 19.09 -9.92 -13.65
CA ARG A 43 18.69 -10.43 -12.34
C ARG A 43 18.87 -11.95 -12.21
N GLU A 44 18.39 -12.69 -13.22
CA GLU A 44 18.45 -14.15 -13.20
C GLU A 44 19.89 -14.66 -13.28
N LEU A 45 20.74 -14.07 -14.13
CA LEU A 45 22.15 -14.46 -14.25
C LEU A 45 22.93 -14.15 -12.99
N ILE A 46 22.71 -12.99 -12.37
CA ILE A 46 23.34 -12.63 -11.07
C ILE A 46 22.85 -13.55 -9.95
N SER A 47 21.57 -13.91 -9.93
CA SER A 47 21.05 -14.87 -8.95
C SER A 47 21.71 -16.24 -9.09
N ASN A 48 21.95 -16.69 -10.33
CA ASN A 48 22.68 -17.96 -10.58
C ASN A 48 24.17 -17.85 -10.15
N ALA A 49 24.82 -16.73 -10.38
CA ALA A 49 26.17 -16.46 -9.92
C ALA A 49 26.24 -16.46 -8.39
N SER A 50 25.28 -15.80 -7.71
CA SER A 50 25.16 -15.84 -6.25
C SER A 50 25.02 -17.27 -5.72
N ASP A 51 24.13 -18.08 -6.34
CA ASP A 51 23.97 -19.50 -5.95
C ASP A 51 25.27 -20.32 -6.14
N ALA A 52 26.04 -20.03 -7.17
CA ALA A 52 27.32 -20.71 -7.42
C ALA A 52 28.37 -20.35 -6.36
N LEU A 53 28.39 -19.09 -5.90
CA LEU A 53 29.26 -18.61 -4.82
C LEU A 53 28.83 -19.20 -3.47
N ASP A 54 27.55 -19.23 -3.14
CA ASP A 54 27.03 -19.86 -1.91
C ASP A 54 27.36 -21.35 -1.85
N LYS A 55 27.21 -22.08 -2.97
CA LYS A 55 27.56 -23.50 -3.07
C LYS A 55 29.05 -23.73 -2.81
N LEU A 56 29.94 -22.94 -3.44
CA LEU A 56 31.37 -23.07 -3.21
C LEU A 56 31.73 -22.75 -1.76
N SER A 57 31.20 -21.66 -1.22
CA SER A 57 31.42 -21.27 0.18
C SER A 57 31.01 -22.39 1.15
N TYR A 58 29.86 -23.03 0.91
CA TYR A 58 29.44 -24.19 1.70
C TYR A 58 30.39 -25.40 1.54
N LEU A 59 30.80 -25.70 0.31
CA LEU A 59 31.65 -26.87 0.03
C LEU A 59 33.07 -26.69 0.56
N THR A 60 33.60 -25.47 0.60
CA THR A 60 34.91 -25.20 1.25
C THR A 60 34.89 -25.47 2.76
N LEU A 61 33.73 -25.41 3.41
CA LEU A 61 33.57 -25.75 4.83
C LEU A 61 33.42 -27.27 5.06
N THR A 62 32.90 -28.01 4.07
CA THR A 62 32.43 -29.39 4.25
C THR A 62 33.26 -30.45 3.51
N GLN A 63 33.93 -30.10 2.41
CA GLN A 63 34.70 -31.03 1.59
C GLN A 63 36.22 -30.84 1.76
N GLU A 64 36.93 -31.90 2.11
CA GLU A 64 38.37 -31.89 2.40
C GLU A 64 39.22 -31.34 1.22
N ASN A 65 38.88 -31.71 -0.01
CA ASN A 65 39.64 -31.31 -1.21
C ASN A 65 39.46 -29.82 -1.56
N LEU A 66 38.43 -29.14 -1.01
CA LEU A 66 38.18 -27.72 -1.24
C LEU A 66 38.51 -26.83 -0.04
N LYS A 67 38.84 -27.39 1.13
CA LYS A 67 39.18 -26.63 2.34
C LYS A 67 40.38 -25.68 2.19
N THR A 68 41.32 -26.03 1.31
CA THR A 68 42.52 -25.20 1.07
C THR A 68 42.31 -24.13 0.01
N LEU A 69 41.13 -24.12 -0.65
CA LEU A 69 40.81 -23.12 -1.65
C LEU A 69 40.52 -21.77 -0.98
N SER A 70 41.44 -20.82 -1.19
CA SER A 70 41.21 -19.43 -0.76
C SER A 70 40.62 -18.63 -1.94
N PHE A 71 39.45 -18.04 -1.75
CA PHE A 71 38.85 -17.16 -2.74
C PHE A 71 38.05 -16.08 -2.04
N GLU A 72 37.98 -14.92 -2.66
CA GLU A 72 37.07 -13.83 -2.25
C GLU A 72 35.84 -13.88 -3.16
N PRO A 73 34.66 -14.26 -2.65
CA PRO A 73 33.47 -14.39 -3.46
C PRO A 73 33.10 -13.06 -4.11
N ARG A 74 32.92 -13.04 -5.43
CA ARG A 74 32.53 -11.83 -6.15
C ARG A 74 31.91 -12.15 -7.51
N ILE A 75 31.20 -11.17 -8.05
CA ILE A 75 30.66 -11.19 -9.41
C ILE A 75 31.28 -10.01 -10.17
N ASP A 76 31.82 -10.27 -11.34
CA ASP A 76 32.40 -9.27 -12.22
C ASP A 76 31.54 -9.11 -13.48
N ILE A 77 31.22 -7.86 -13.83
CA ILE A 77 30.47 -7.52 -15.04
C ILE A 77 31.32 -6.61 -15.89
N SER A 78 31.33 -6.89 -17.19
CA SER A 78 31.92 -6.01 -18.20
C SER A 78 31.03 -5.93 -19.41
N PHE A 79 31.17 -4.88 -20.21
CA PHE A 79 30.42 -4.69 -21.43
C PHE A 79 31.30 -4.05 -22.52
N ASP A 80 30.87 -4.25 -23.76
CA ASP A 80 31.51 -3.65 -24.94
C ASP A 80 30.38 -3.12 -25.83
N GLU A 81 30.25 -1.80 -25.90
CA GLU A 81 29.20 -1.11 -26.69
C GLU A 81 29.35 -1.35 -28.20
N GLU A 82 30.61 -1.43 -28.72
CA GLU A 82 30.84 -1.64 -30.14
C GLU A 82 30.53 -3.07 -30.58
N LYS A 83 30.92 -4.06 -29.76
CA LYS A 83 30.61 -5.47 -30.00
C LYS A 83 29.23 -5.88 -29.54
N LYS A 84 28.51 -5.00 -28.82
CA LYS A 84 27.19 -5.27 -28.23
C LYS A 84 27.20 -6.51 -27.34
N THR A 85 28.18 -6.58 -26.45
CA THR A 85 28.32 -7.73 -25.55
C THR A 85 28.26 -7.32 -24.09
N ILE A 86 27.66 -8.19 -23.26
CA ILE A 86 27.74 -8.14 -21.81
C ILE A 86 28.36 -9.44 -21.34
N THR A 87 29.34 -9.35 -20.44
CA THR A 87 29.97 -10.50 -19.83
C THR A 87 29.75 -10.46 -18.32
N ILE A 88 29.22 -11.56 -17.75
CA ILE A 88 29.02 -11.75 -16.32
C ILE A 88 29.90 -12.92 -15.90
N GLU A 89 30.75 -12.73 -14.89
CA GLU A 89 31.66 -13.74 -14.39
C GLU A 89 31.50 -13.88 -12.87
N ASP A 90 31.40 -15.12 -12.38
CA ASP A 90 31.50 -15.48 -10.96
C ASP A 90 32.74 -16.32 -10.74
N ASN A 91 33.29 -16.28 -9.54
CA ASN A 91 34.36 -17.16 -9.08
C ASN A 91 33.86 -18.27 -8.15
N GLY A 92 32.61 -18.72 -8.38
CA GLY A 92 31.92 -19.77 -7.62
C GLY A 92 32.36 -21.20 -7.99
N ILE A 93 31.47 -22.17 -7.75
CA ILE A 93 31.74 -23.61 -7.91
C ILE A 93 32.14 -24.00 -9.33
N GLY A 94 31.63 -23.29 -10.35
CA GLY A 94 31.79 -23.64 -11.76
C GLY A 94 31.15 -24.96 -12.18
N MET A 95 31.38 -25.35 -13.44
CA MET A 95 30.79 -26.52 -14.07
C MET A 95 31.82 -27.27 -14.88
N ASN A 96 31.79 -28.60 -14.85
CA ASN A 96 32.46 -29.47 -15.82
C ASN A 96 31.53 -29.80 -16.99
N GLU A 97 31.97 -30.62 -17.94
CA GLU A 97 31.22 -31.00 -19.13
C GLU A 97 29.85 -31.63 -18.79
N ASN A 98 29.83 -32.54 -17.82
CA ASN A 98 28.59 -33.21 -17.40
C ASN A 98 27.63 -32.25 -16.71
N ASP A 99 28.14 -31.36 -15.85
CA ASP A 99 27.32 -30.31 -15.21
C ASP A 99 26.69 -29.40 -16.27
N MET A 100 27.44 -29.01 -17.33
CA MET A 100 26.89 -28.20 -18.43
C MET A 100 25.77 -28.92 -19.17
N LYS A 101 25.98 -30.22 -19.51
CA LYS A 101 24.93 -31.04 -20.14
C LYS A 101 23.68 -31.14 -19.28
N GLU A 102 23.86 -31.26 -17.96
CA GLU A 102 22.75 -31.44 -17.01
C GLU A 102 22.03 -30.15 -16.67
N HIS A 103 22.73 -29.02 -16.55
CA HIS A 103 22.18 -27.75 -16.03
C HIS A 103 21.89 -26.71 -17.11
N LEU A 104 22.60 -26.76 -18.26
CA LEU A 104 22.37 -25.87 -19.39
C LEU A 104 21.72 -26.59 -20.57
N GLY A 105 21.88 -27.92 -20.68
CA GLY A 105 21.31 -28.72 -21.76
C GLY A 105 19.92 -29.32 -21.46
N ILE A 106 19.45 -29.28 -20.22
CA ILE A 106 18.13 -29.79 -19.83
C ILE A 106 17.27 -28.66 -19.27
N ILE A 107 16.22 -28.29 -20.00
CA ILE A 107 15.28 -27.25 -19.62
C ILE A 107 14.52 -27.66 -18.35
N ALA A 108 14.33 -26.71 -17.43
CA ALA A 108 13.65 -26.88 -16.13
C ALA A 108 14.34 -27.87 -15.15
N LYS A 109 15.61 -28.18 -15.37
CA LYS A 109 16.42 -28.93 -14.41
C LYS A 109 17.30 -27.96 -13.59
N SER A 110 17.01 -27.83 -12.31
CA SER A 110 17.76 -26.94 -11.40
C SER A 110 18.85 -27.71 -10.65
N GLY A 111 20.12 -27.32 -10.88
CA GLY A 111 21.25 -27.80 -10.08
C GLY A 111 21.20 -27.33 -8.63
N THR A 112 20.60 -26.18 -8.38
CA THR A 112 20.33 -25.64 -7.04
C THR A 112 19.33 -26.50 -6.27
N LYS A 113 18.23 -26.90 -6.91
CA LYS A 113 17.24 -27.80 -6.31
C LYS A 113 17.84 -29.19 -5.99
N SER A 114 18.66 -29.72 -6.89
CA SER A 114 19.38 -30.97 -6.67
C SER A 114 20.34 -30.89 -5.48
N PHE A 115 21.07 -29.80 -5.35
CA PHE A 115 21.95 -29.55 -4.22
C PHE A 115 21.17 -29.41 -2.91
N LEU A 116 20.09 -28.62 -2.88
CA LEU A 116 19.21 -28.46 -1.71
C LEU A 116 18.62 -29.80 -1.23
N SER A 117 18.35 -30.73 -2.13
CA SER A 117 17.84 -32.07 -1.77
C SER A 117 18.86 -32.94 -1.05
N GLN A 118 20.15 -32.66 -1.20
CA GLN A 118 21.25 -33.37 -0.52
C GLN A 118 21.54 -32.77 0.87
N LEU A 119 21.07 -31.58 1.16
CA LEU A 119 21.20 -30.95 2.48
C LEU A 119 20.10 -31.45 3.41
N SER A 120 20.43 -31.72 4.67
CA SER A 120 19.50 -32.22 5.70
C SER A 120 19.41 -31.25 6.89
N GLY A 121 18.23 -31.20 7.53
CA GLY A 121 18.01 -30.43 8.76
C GLY A 121 18.19 -28.92 8.60
N ASP A 122 18.78 -28.29 9.61
CA ASP A 122 18.96 -26.83 9.67
C ASP A 122 19.81 -26.28 8.53
N LYS A 123 20.75 -27.08 8.01
CA LYS A 123 21.61 -26.70 6.88
C LYS A 123 20.84 -26.38 5.59
N LYS A 124 19.67 -27.00 5.41
CA LYS A 124 18.79 -26.70 4.27
C LYS A 124 18.10 -25.37 4.44
N LYS A 125 17.76 -24.99 5.67
CA LYS A 125 17.14 -23.70 6.02
C LYS A 125 18.12 -22.55 5.91
N ASP A 126 19.37 -22.79 6.34
CA ASP A 126 20.43 -21.77 6.33
C ASP A 126 20.96 -21.45 4.92
N SER A 127 20.53 -22.20 3.89
CA SER A 127 20.99 -21.96 2.52
C SER A 127 20.21 -20.83 1.86
N ALA A 128 20.90 -19.77 1.45
CA ALA A 128 20.32 -18.62 0.74
C ALA A 128 20.04 -18.86 -0.75
N LEU A 129 20.09 -20.11 -1.21
CA LEU A 129 19.98 -20.47 -2.63
C LEU A 129 18.63 -20.09 -3.25
N ILE A 130 18.69 -19.46 -4.42
CA ILE A 130 17.58 -18.73 -5.05
C ILE A 130 17.01 -19.49 -6.28
N GLY A 131 17.88 -20.06 -7.13
CA GLY A 131 17.55 -20.60 -8.45
C GLY A 131 16.96 -22.02 -8.42
N GLN A 132 15.68 -22.17 -8.05
CA GLN A 132 15.05 -23.49 -7.87
C GLN A 132 14.36 -24.05 -9.13
N PHE A 133 14.06 -23.22 -10.14
CA PHE A 133 13.23 -23.61 -11.28
C PHE A 133 14.00 -24.14 -12.50
N GLY A 134 15.29 -23.80 -12.64
CA GLY A 134 16.12 -24.24 -13.76
C GLY A 134 15.76 -23.61 -15.11
N VAL A 135 15.12 -22.44 -15.11
CA VAL A 135 14.71 -21.72 -16.31
C VAL A 135 15.32 -20.32 -16.41
N GLY A 136 15.78 -19.75 -15.30
CA GLY A 136 16.29 -18.36 -15.25
C GLY A 136 17.45 -18.11 -16.21
N PHE A 137 18.32 -19.09 -16.44
CA PHE A 137 19.41 -18.96 -17.41
C PHE A 137 18.93 -18.64 -18.83
N TYR A 138 17.82 -19.22 -19.27
CA TYR A 138 17.31 -19.01 -20.63
C TYR A 138 16.75 -17.60 -20.87
N SER A 139 16.53 -16.81 -19.81
CA SER A 139 16.20 -15.37 -19.94
C SER A 139 17.27 -14.59 -20.68
N ALA A 140 18.51 -15.08 -20.71
CA ALA A 140 19.60 -14.50 -21.52
C ALA A 140 19.22 -14.37 -23.00
N PHE A 141 18.42 -15.29 -23.53
CA PHE A 141 17.97 -15.29 -24.93
C PHE A 141 16.84 -14.27 -25.19
N MET A 142 16.30 -13.61 -24.17
CA MET A 142 15.38 -12.48 -24.38
C MET A 142 16.07 -11.30 -25.05
N VAL A 143 17.37 -11.11 -24.78
CA VAL A 143 18.18 -9.97 -25.24
C VAL A 143 19.34 -10.38 -26.16
N ALA A 144 19.79 -11.63 -26.08
CA ALA A 144 20.93 -12.14 -26.83
C ALA A 144 20.50 -13.07 -27.97
N HIS A 145 21.16 -12.94 -29.11
CA HIS A 145 21.04 -13.90 -30.23
C HIS A 145 22.00 -15.08 -30.08
N ARG A 146 23.06 -14.92 -29.26
CA ARG A 146 24.05 -15.96 -28.99
C ARG A 146 24.56 -15.81 -27.55
N VAL A 147 24.69 -16.94 -26.84
CA VAL A 147 25.21 -17.02 -25.48
C VAL A 147 26.41 -17.99 -25.47
N VAL A 148 27.51 -17.54 -24.86
CA VAL A 148 28.72 -18.34 -24.64
C VAL A 148 28.95 -18.46 -23.12
N VAL A 149 29.05 -19.68 -22.63
CA VAL A 149 29.36 -19.98 -21.23
C VAL A 149 30.70 -20.69 -21.15
N GLN A 150 31.67 -20.09 -20.48
CA GLN A 150 32.95 -20.73 -20.16
C GLN A 150 32.99 -21.04 -18.67
N SER A 151 33.29 -22.27 -18.29
CA SER A 151 33.30 -22.64 -16.89
C SER A 151 34.39 -23.65 -16.55
N LYS A 152 34.95 -23.49 -15.36
CA LYS A 152 35.91 -24.41 -14.75
C LYS A 152 35.42 -24.79 -13.35
N LYS A 153 35.22 -26.07 -13.12
CA LYS A 153 34.74 -26.58 -11.82
C LYS A 153 35.86 -26.50 -10.78
N ALA A 154 35.53 -26.05 -9.58
CA ALA A 154 36.47 -25.98 -8.47
C ALA A 154 37.07 -27.36 -8.16
N GLY A 155 38.40 -27.42 -8.06
CA GLY A 155 39.12 -28.64 -7.84
C GLY A 155 39.41 -29.49 -9.09
N GLU A 156 38.96 -29.06 -10.28
CA GLU A 156 39.23 -29.73 -11.57
C GLU A 156 40.22 -28.92 -12.44
N GLU A 157 41.00 -29.59 -13.29
CA GLU A 157 41.99 -28.94 -14.15
C GLU A 157 41.40 -28.40 -15.44
N LYS A 158 40.42 -29.11 -16.01
CA LYS A 158 39.81 -28.80 -17.31
C LYS A 158 38.71 -27.77 -17.20
N ALA A 159 38.65 -26.92 -18.21
CA ALA A 159 37.55 -25.96 -18.42
C ALA A 159 36.83 -26.28 -19.72
N TYR A 160 35.55 -25.93 -19.77
CA TYR A 160 34.67 -26.20 -20.91
C TYR A 160 33.90 -24.94 -21.34
N ALA A 161 33.63 -24.84 -22.63
CA ALA A 161 32.77 -23.82 -23.21
C ALA A 161 31.49 -24.46 -23.76
N TRP A 162 30.36 -23.84 -23.44
CA TRP A 162 29.04 -24.15 -23.99
C TRP A 162 28.58 -22.96 -24.83
N VAL A 163 28.05 -23.21 -26.01
CA VAL A 163 27.60 -22.17 -26.96
C VAL A 163 26.24 -22.55 -27.52
N SER A 164 25.32 -21.58 -27.55
CA SER A 164 23.99 -21.75 -28.20
C SER A 164 23.45 -20.43 -28.76
N GLU A 165 22.59 -20.55 -29.76
CA GLU A 165 21.75 -19.48 -30.31
C GLU A 165 20.31 -19.52 -29.80
N GLY A 166 19.98 -20.41 -28.85
CA GLY A 166 18.62 -20.54 -28.30
C GLY A 166 17.63 -21.23 -29.24
N LYS A 167 18.10 -21.92 -30.29
CA LYS A 167 17.27 -22.57 -31.32
C LYS A 167 17.13 -24.10 -31.12
N GLY A 168 17.31 -24.57 -29.88
CA GLY A 168 17.16 -26.00 -29.55
C GLY A 168 18.46 -26.80 -29.66
N GLU A 169 19.56 -26.22 -30.09
CA GLU A 169 20.87 -26.84 -30.21
C GLU A 169 21.93 -26.09 -29.41
N TYR A 170 22.97 -26.81 -28.98
CA TYR A 170 24.14 -26.24 -28.30
C TYR A 170 25.39 -27.08 -28.60
N GLU A 171 26.53 -26.45 -28.47
CA GLU A 171 27.85 -27.07 -28.62
C GLU A 171 28.61 -27.03 -27.28
N ILE A 172 29.37 -28.08 -26.96
CA ILE A 172 30.30 -28.11 -25.82
C ILE A 172 31.69 -28.57 -26.30
N GLY A 173 32.72 -27.84 -25.85
CA GLY A 173 34.09 -28.17 -26.13
C GLY A 173 35.04 -27.76 -24.99
N GLU A 174 36.25 -28.33 -24.96
CA GLU A 174 37.31 -27.89 -24.01
C GLU A 174 37.72 -26.45 -24.36
N CYS A 175 37.96 -25.65 -23.33
CA CYS A 175 38.48 -24.29 -23.47
C CYS A 175 39.55 -23.98 -22.42
N VAL A 176 40.12 -22.77 -22.50
CA VAL A 176 41.09 -22.29 -21.49
C VAL A 176 40.38 -21.31 -20.56
N LYS A 177 40.34 -21.63 -19.27
CA LYS A 177 39.95 -20.73 -18.18
C LYS A 177 40.86 -21.01 -16.98
N GLU A 178 41.56 -19.97 -16.50
CA GLU A 178 42.58 -20.12 -15.48
C GLU A 178 41.95 -20.40 -14.09
N SER A 179 40.99 -19.58 -13.68
CA SER A 179 40.34 -19.67 -12.38
C SER A 179 39.04 -20.50 -12.44
N GLN A 180 38.64 -21.10 -11.30
CA GLN A 180 37.30 -21.69 -11.15
C GLN A 180 36.22 -20.64 -11.29
N GLY A 181 34.97 -21.08 -11.52
CA GLY A 181 33.80 -20.25 -11.68
C GLY A 181 33.24 -20.29 -13.09
N THR A 182 32.28 -19.42 -13.38
CA THR A 182 31.57 -19.39 -14.67
C THR A 182 31.57 -17.98 -15.23
N GLN A 183 31.86 -17.89 -16.52
CA GLN A 183 31.79 -16.66 -17.31
C GLN A 183 30.73 -16.84 -18.38
N ILE A 184 29.76 -15.91 -18.45
CA ILE A 184 28.68 -15.90 -19.44
C ILE A 184 28.82 -14.65 -20.28
N THR A 185 29.03 -14.80 -21.59
CA THR A 185 29.06 -13.69 -22.56
C THR A 185 27.80 -13.74 -23.42
N LEU A 186 27.07 -12.62 -23.39
CA LEU A 186 25.86 -12.37 -24.16
C LEU A 186 26.23 -11.54 -25.39
N TYR A 187 25.87 -12.02 -26.59
CA TYR A 187 25.90 -11.23 -27.82
C TYR A 187 24.50 -10.70 -28.07
N LEU A 188 24.32 -9.41 -27.80
CA LEU A 188 23.00 -8.77 -27.81
C LEU A 188 22.45 -8.61 -29.23
N ARG A 189 21.11 -8.60 -29.33
CA ARG A 189 20.40 -8.23 -30.56
C ARG A 189 20.53 -6.72 -30.78
N GLU A 190 20.32 -6.27 -32.03
CA GLU A 190 20.37 -4.86 -32.38
C GLU A 190 19.43 -4.00 -31.54
N GLU A 191 18.18 -4.45 -31.39
CA GLU A 191 17.15 -3.75 -30.63
C GLU A 191 17.44 -3.68 -29.13
N ASP A 192 18.30 -4.56 -28.61
CA ASP A 192 18.63 -4.71 -27.19
C ASP A 192 20.06 -4.21 -26.87
N ALA A 193 20.75 -3.62 -27.84
CA ALA A 193 22.13 -3.15 -27.70
C ALA A 193 22.31 -2.10 -26.59
N HIS A 194 21.25 -1.36 -26.25
CA HIS A 194 21.26 -0.36 -25.18
C HIS A 194 21.62 -0.93 -23.80
N PHE A 195 21.36 -2.22 -23.56
CA PHE A 195 21.76 -2.89 -22.31
C PHE A 195 23.29 -2.97 -22.14
N ALA A 196 24.08 -2.92 -23.24
CA ALA A 196 25.53 -2.87 -23.16
C ALA A 196 26.03 -1.47 -22.82
N SER A 197 25.51 -0.86 -21.77
CA SER A 197 25.93 0.46 -21.30
C SER A 197 26.05 0.48 -19.77
N ARG A 198 26.93 1.33 -19.28
CA ARG A 198 27.14 1.49 -17.83
C ARG A 198 25.84 1.83 -17.10
N TRP A 199 25.11 2.80 -17.63
CA TRP A 199 23.89 3.34 -17.00
C TRP A 199 22.79 2.29 -16.83
N GLU A 200 22.53 1.51 -17.89
CA GLU A 200 21.52 0.45 -17.88
C GLU A 200 21.91 -0.67 -16.90
N ILE A 201 23.17 -1.11 -16.93
CA ILE A 201 23.66 -2.17 -16.03
C ILE A 201 23.57 -1.71 -14.56
N GLU A 202 24.08 -0.52 -14.23
CA GLU A 202 23.97 0.03 -12.87
C GLU A 202 22.50 0.15 -12.42
N GLY A 203 21.62 0.67 -13.30
CA GLY A 203 20.19 0.80 -13.00
C GLY A 203 19.50 -0.52 -12.70
N ILE A 204 19.78 -1.56 -13.49
CA ILE A 204 19.22 -2.91 -13.27
C ILE A 204 19.78 -3.52 -11.97
N ILE A 205 21.07 -3.37 -11.70
CA ILE A 205 21.70 -3.89 -10.47
C ILE A 205 21.11 -3.21 -9.23
N HIS A 206 21.01 -1.90 -9.21
CA HIS A 206 20.41 -1.16 -8.10
C HIS A 206 18.94 -1.54 -7.86
N LYS A 207 18.19 -1.81 -8.93
CA LYS A 207 16.80 -2.22 -8.82
C LYS A 207 16.61 -3.63 -8.26
N TYR A 208 17.35 -4.61 -8.79
CA TYR A 208 17.06 -6.03 -8.54
C TYR A 208 18.08 -6.76 -7.66
N SER A 209 19.33 -6.30 -7.61
CA SER A 209 20.46 -7.03 -7.06
C SER A 209 21.29 -6.25 -6.04
N GLU A 210 20.83 -5.08 -5.61
CA GLU A 210 21.50 -4.17 -4.68
C GLU A 210 21.95 -4.86 -3.39
N HIS A 211 21.13 -5.77 -2.87
CA HIS A 211 21.31 -6.40 -1.56
C HIS A 211 21.74 -7.88 -1.63
N ILE A 212 22.13 -8.37 -2.81
CA ILE A 212 22.74 -9.69 -2.93
C ILE A 212 24.02 -9.73 -2.07
N ALA A 213 24.26 -10.87 -1.40
CA ALA A 213 25.28 -10.98 -0.36
C ALA A 213 26.73 -10.81 -0.85
N PHE A 214 26.95 -10.84 -2.15
CA PHE A 214 28.27 -10.78 -2.76
C PHE A 214 28.49 -9.44 -3.48
N PRO A 215 29.74 -8.90 -3.46
CA PRO A 215 30.05 -7.70 -4.18
C PRO A 215 29.96 -7.92 -5.71
N ILE A 216 29.33 -6.98 -6.39
CA ILE A 216 29.19 -6.94 -7.84
C ILE A 216 30.05 -5.79 -8.36
N TYR A 217 31.05 -6.10 -9.16
CA TYR A 217 31.94 -5.12 -9.77
C TYR A 217 31.59 -4.89 -11.22
N LEU A 218 31.54 -3.64 -11.64
CA LEU A 218 31.39 -3.26 -13.05
C LEU A 218 32.69 -2.67 -13.56
N ALA A 219 33.21 -3.23 -14.67
CA ALA A 219 34.32 -2.69 -15.42
C ALA A 219 33.80 -1.75 -16.52
N PHE A 220 34.34 -0.54 -16.61
CA PHE A 220 33.96 0.47 -17.60
C PHE A 220 35.15 1.35 -17.96
N VAL A 221 35.02 2.05 -19.09
CA VAL A 221 36.01 3.04 -19.54
C VAL A 221 35.53 4.41 -19.09
N GLU A 222 36.32 5.13 -18.31
CA GLU A 222 36.07 6.52 -17.97
C GLU A 222 36.86 7.45 -18.88
N SER A 223 36.16 8.36 -19.56
CA SER A 223 36.80 9.39 -20.37
C SER A 223 37.03 10.65 -19.54
N LYS A 224 38.27 11.05 -19.38
CA LYS A 224 38.65 12.33 -18.76
C LYS A 224 39.21 13.27 -19.81
N PHE A 225 38.82 14.53 -19.71
CA PHE A 225 39.37 15.58 -20.59
C PHE A 225 40.43 16.36 -19.81
N GLU A 226 41.70 16.28 -20.26
CA GLU A 226 42.79 17.09 -19.73
C GLU A 226 43.17 18.19 -20.72
N GLY A 227 43.45 19.42 -20.20
CA GLY A 227 43.80 20.60 -20.97
C GLY A 227 42.71 21.65 -21.05
N GLU A 228 43.09 22.88 -21.46
CA GLU A 228 42.16 24.00 -21.63
C GLU A 228 42.03 24.38 -23.11
N GLY A 229 40.84 24.82 -23.50
CA GLY A 229 40.54 25.32 -24.86
C GLY A 229 40.65 24.25 -25.95
N GLU A 230 41.32 24.56 -27.05
CA GLU A 230 41.49 23.67 -28.22
C GLU A 230 42.44 22.50 -27.97
N ASN A 231 43.17 22.48 -26.85
CA ASN A 231 44.14 21.43 -26.49
C ASN A 231 43.54 20.36 -25.58
N LYS A 232 42.22 20.25 -25.44
CA LYS A 232 41.57 19.18 -24.69
C LYS A 232 41.88 17.82 -25.33
N LYS A 233 42.56 16.95 -24.57
CA LYS A 233 42.78 15.54 -24.94
C LYS A 233 41.89 14.64 -24.11
N GLU A 234 41.18 13.74 -24.76
CA GLU A 234 40.44 12.68 -24.11
C GLU A 234 41.44 11.59 -23.68
N ILE A 235 41.45 11.29 -22.40
CA ILE A 235 42.20 10.18 -21.82
C ILE A 235 41.19 9.15 -21.37
N LYS A 236 41.31 7.94 -21.90
CA LYS A 236 40.47 6.79 -21.53
C LYS A 236 41.16 5.94 -20.47
N GLU A 237 40.56 5.81 -19.30
CA GLU A 237 41.02 4.98 -18.21
C GLU A 237 40.07 3.80 -17.99
N ASN A 238 40.62 2.56 -17.92
CA ASN A 238 39.85 1.41 -17.50
C ASN A 238 39.67 1.46 -15.99
N LYS A 239 38.42 1.44 -15.54
CA LYS A 239 38.04 1.41 -14.11
C LYS A 239 37.16 0.23 -13.81
N GLN A 240 37.21 -0.17 -12.57
CA GLN A 240 36.31 -1.16 -11.99
C GLN A 240 35.80 -0.61 -10.65
N SER A 241 34.50 -0.64 -10.43
CA SER A 241 33.89 -0.21 -9.17
C SER A 241 32.85 -1.21 -8.71
N GLN A 242 32.74 -1.38 -7.41
CA GLN A 242 31.61 -2.10 -6.82
C GLN A 242 30.35 -1.24 -6.99
N ILE A 243 29.29 -1.85 -7.51
CA ILE A 243 28.04 -1.16 -7.87
C ILE A 243 26.84 -1.59 -7.03
N ASN A 244 27.00 -2.51 -6.09
CA ASN A 244 25.97 -2.90 -5.14
C ASN A 244 26.45 -2.72 -3.71
N THR A 245 25.56 -2.62 -2.73
CA THR A 245 25.93 -2.53 -1.32
C THR A 245 26.42 -3.86 -0.74
N ALA A 246 26.08 -4.98 -1.36
CA ALA A 246 26.33 -6.36 -0.90
C ALA A 246 25.88 -6.63 0.54
N LYS A 247 25.04 -5.75 1.10
CA LYS A 247 24.52 -5.84 2.46
C LYS A 247 23.01 -5.58 2.46
N ALA A 248 22.29 -6.43 3.16
CA ALA A 248 20.88 -6.21 3.48
C ALA A 248 20.78 -5.76 4.93
N LEU A 249 20.62 -4.47 5.18
CA LEU A 249 20.60 -3.90 6.53
C LEU A 249 19.62 -4.64 7.44
N TRP A 250 18.46 -5.03 6.91
CA TRP A 250 17.44 -5.75 7.66
C TRP A 250 17.82 -7.18 8.08
N LYS A 251 18.89 -7.75 7.52
CA LYS A 251 19.45 -9.06 7.93
C LYS A 251 20.50 -8.94 9.03
N ILE A 252 21.01 -7.74 9.29
CA ILE A 252 22.02 -7.49 10.33
C ILE A 252 21.31 -7.53 11.71
N PRO A 253 21.90 -8.21 12.72
CA PRO A 253 21.36 -8.21 14.07
C PRO A 253 21.18 -6.78 14.61
N LYS A 254 20.05 -6.50 15.25
CA LYS A 254 19.74 -5.15 15.79
C LYS A 254 20.82 -4.60 16.73
N ALA A 255 21.49 -5.50 17.47
CA ALA A 255 22.53 -5.10 18.41
C ALA A 255 23.79 -4.52 17.73
N GLU A 256 23.97 -4.78 16.44
CA GLU A 256 25.10 -4.30 15.63
C GLU A 256 24.76 -3.01 14.87
N LEU A 257 23.48 -2.61 14.83
CA LEU A 257 23.00 -1.45 14.10
C LEU A 257 22.85 -0.22 15.02
N LYS A 258 23.22 0.94 14.50
CA LYS A 258 23.03 2.25 15.13
C LYS A 258 21.84 2.97 14.50
N ASP A 259 21.32 3.96 15.20
CA ASP A 259 20.23 4.82 14.68
C ASP A 259 20.61 5.49 13.36
N THR A 260 21.89 5.85 13.18
CA THR A 260 22.42 6.41 11.93
C THR A 260 22.23 5.46 10.75
N ASP A 261 22.48 4.16 10.95
CA ASP A 261 22.37 3.16 9.89
C ASP A 261 20.90 3.05 9.40
N TYR A 262 19.95 3.07 10.34
CA TYR A 262 18.52 3.08 10.00
C TYR A 262 18.09 4.35 9.25
N LYS A 263 18.59 5.51 9.65
CA LYS A 263 18.26 6.80 9.01
C LYS A 263 18.85 6.91 7.61
N GLU A 264 20.09 6.50 7.41
CA GLU A 264 20.76 6.47 6.11
C GLU A 264 20.04 5.51 5.15
N PHE A 265 19.67 4.33 5.64
CA PHE A 265 18.92 3.37 4.84
C PHE A 265 17.53 3.90 4.47
N TYR A 266 16.84 4.59 5.40
CA TYR A 266 15.56 5.24 5.10
C TYR A 266 15.69 6.27 3.98
N ALA A 267 16.68 7.15 4.05
CA ALA A 267 16.91 8.17 3.03
C ALA A 267 17.16 7.53 1.64
N THR A 268 17.94 6.46 1.60
CA THR A 268 18.20 5.71 0.35
C THR A 268 16.94 5.02 -0.18
N LEU A 269 16.13 4.42 0.71
CA LEU A 269 14.94 3.65 0.34
C LEU A 269 13.79 4.52 -0.14
N SER A 270 13.56 5.64 0.56
CA SER A 270 12.38 6.51 0.38
C SER A 270 12.64 7.73 -0.50
N HIS A 271 13.92 8.05 -0.76
CA HIS A 271 14.36 9.30 -1.37
C HIS A 271 13.83 10.56 -0.64
N ASP A 272 13.54 10.41 0.65
CA ASP A 272 13.09 11.48 1.54
C ASP A 272 14.29 12.06 2.29
N ASN A 273 14.43 13.38 2.26
CA ASN A 273 15.50 14.10 2.97
C ASN A 273 15.17 14.33 4.46
N ASN A 274 13.95 14.02 4.90
CA ASN A 274 13.59 14.10 6.31
C ASN A 274 13.97 12.81 7.03
N GLU A 275 14.20 12.90 8.34
CA GLU A 275 14.36 11.68 9.15
C GLU A 275 13.01 10.97 9.33
N PRO A 276 13.01 9.63 9.47
CA PRO A 276 11.79 8.91 9.82
C PRO A 276 11.39 9.21 11.27
N MET A 277 10.08 9.27 11.54
CA MET A 277 9.57 9.43 12.90
C MET A 277 9.88 8.20 13.76
N ARG A 278 9.73 7.00 13.19
CA ARG A 278 10.01 5.70 13.84
C ARG A 278 10.43 4.65 12.81
N TRP A 279 11.13 3.63 13.27
CA TRP A 279 11.38 2.40 12.51
C TRP A 279 11.03 1.15 13.33
N ILE A 280 10.66 0.11 12.61
CA ILE A 280 10.20 -1.16 13.18
C ILE A 280 10.98 -2.27 12.47
N HIS A 281 12.03 -2.77 13.11
CA HIS A 281 12.82 -3.87 12.61
C HIS A 281 12.38 -5.17 13.30
N THR A 282 11.94 -6.18 12.56
CA THR A 282 11.45 -7.45 13.12
C THR A 282 12.02 -8.61 12.35
N LYS A 283 12.59 -9.59 13.07
CA LYS A 283 12.98 -10.89 12.56
C LYS A 283 12.06 -11.94 13.17
N VAL A 284 11.45 -12.76 12.33
CA VAL A 284 10.57 -13.87 12.72
C VAL A 284 11.25 -15.16 12.30
N GLU A 285 11.39 -16.09 13.24
CA GLU A 285 12.01 -17.41 13.07
C GLU A 285 11.04 -18.51 13.50
N GLY A 286 11.09 -19.65 12.86
CA GLY A 286 10.25 -20.81 13.21
C GLY A 286 9.67 -21.51 11.98
N ASN A 287 8.35 -21.71 11.98
CA ASN A 287 7.65 -22.33 10.84
C ASN A 287 7.56 -21.43 9.61
N LEU A 288 7.72 -20.13 9.79
CA LEU A 288 7.77 -19.12 8.77
C LEU A 288 8.92 -18.16 9.12
N GLU A 289 9.84 -17.98 8.18
CA GLU A 289 11.02 -17.14 8.36
C GLU A 289 10.96 -15.93 7.46
N TYR A 290 10.94 -14.75 8.09
CA TYR A 290 10.98 -13.48 7.38
C TYR A 290 11.51 -12.36 8.25
N THR A 291 12.01 -11.33 7.62
CA THR A 291 12.45 -10.10 8.27
C THR A 291 11.67 -8.91 7.69
N THR A 292 11.31 -7.96 8.55
CA THR A 292 10.71 -6.71 8.11
C THR A 292 11.45 -5.53 8.71
N LEU A 293 11.60 -4.48 7.91
CA LEU A 293 12.08 -3.19 8.38
C LEU A 293 11.14 -2.12 7.82
N PHE A 294 10.27 -1.59 8.67
CA PHE A 294 9.31 -0.55 8.31
C PHE A 294 9.70 0.78 8.90
N TYR A 295 9.34 1.84 8.21
CA TYR A 295 9.52 3.22 8.63
C TYR A 295 8.20 3.96 8.60
N ILE A 296 7.95 4.76 9.63
CA ILE A 296 6.87 5.74 9.66
C ILE A 296 7.52 7.08 9.31
N PRO A 297 7.20 7.70 8.17
CA PRO A 297 7.73 9.01 7.79
C PRO A 297 7.32 10.10 8.78
N GLN A 298 8.10 11.18 8.85
CA GLN A 298 7.72 12.35 9.62
C GLN A 298 6.70 13.23 8.91
N LYS A 299 6.72 13.22 7.56
CA LYS A 299 5.80 13.98 6.71
C LYS A 299 5.12 13.08 5.70
N ALA A 300 3.86 13.38 5.43
CA ALA A 300 3.12 12.69 4.38
C ALA A 300 3.70 13.05 3.00
N PRO A 301 3.87 12.06 2.11
CA PRO A 301 4.15 12.32 0.70
C PRO A 301 3.03 13.18 0.08
N PHE A 302 3.39 14.12 -0.78
CA PHE A 302 2.42 15.05 -1.40
C PHE A 302 1.36 14.34 -2.25
N ASP A 303 1.66 13.14 -2.72
CA ASP A 303 0.83 12.30 -3.58
C ASP A 303 0.09 11.18 -2.82
N LEU A 304 0.13 11.17 -1.48
CA LEU A 304 -0.45 10.11 -0.63
C LEU A 304 -1.93 9.77 -0.95
N PHE A 305 -2.70 10.78 -1.38
CA PHE A 305 -4.14 10.65 -1.68
C PHE A 305 -4.43 10.49 -3.17
N ARG A 306 -3.41 10.36 -4.02
CA ARG A 306 -3.62 10.11 -5.45
C ARG A 306 -4.03 8.65 -5.71
N VAL A 307 -4.84 8.45 -6.74
CA VAL A 307 -5.34 7.10 -7.12
C VAL A 307 -4.20 6.20 -7.60
N ASP A 308 -3.18 6.80 -8.22
CA ASP A 308 -1.98 6.15 -8.76
C ASP A 308 -0.81 6.08 -7.74
N TYR A 309 -1.07 6.38 -6.45
CA TYR A 309 -0.07 6.29 -5.40
C TYR A 309 0.44 4.85 -5.23
N GLN A 310 1.76 4.70 -5.30
CA GLN A 310 2.43 3.41 -5.12
C GLN A 310 2.85 3.21 -3.67
N SER A 311 2.66 1.99 -3.16
CA SER A 311 3.16 1.59 -1.85
C SER A 311 4.68 1.73 -1.80
N GLY A 312 5.21 2.21 -0.70
CA GLY A 312 6.67 2.33 -0.53
C GLY A 312 7.30 1.14 0.18
N VAL A 313 6.61 -0.02 0.22
CA VAL A 313 7.14 -1.25 0.80
C VAL A 313 7.62 -2.18 -0.30
N LYS A 314 8.90 -2.56 -0.25
CA LYS A 314 9.53 -3.47 -1.20
C LYS A 314 9.53 -4.90 -0.65
N LEU A 315 9.15 -5.85 -1.50
CA LEU A 315 9.21 -7.27 -1.19
C LEU A 315 10.49 -7.88 -1.76
N TYR A 316 11.18 -8.59 -0.92
CA TYR A 316 12.33 -9.44 -1.27
C TYR A 316 12.04 -10.88 -0.91
N VAL A 317 12.61 -11.79 -1.66
CA VAL A 317 12.69 -13.21 -1.31
C VAL A 317 14.17 -13.60 -1.37
N LYS A 318 14.73 -13.96 -0.21
CA LYS A 318 16.17 -14.28 -0.08
C LYS A 318 17.06 -13.16 -0.64
N ARG A 319 16.77 -11.90 -0.27
CA ARG A 319 17.47 -10.67 -0.70
C ARG A 319 17.35 -10.31 -2.18
N VAL A 320 16.58 -11.09 -2.97
CA VAL A 320 16.26 -10.74 -4.35
C VAL A 320 14.98 -9.93 -4.40
N PHE A 321 15.02 -8.79 -5.05
CA PHE A 321 13.85 -7.94 -5.24
C PHE A 321 12.79 -8.63 -6.09
N ILE A 322 11.54 -8.58 -5.62
CA ILE A 322 10.37 -9.16 -6.27
C ILE A 322 9.45 -8.07 -6.81
N THR A 323 9.00 -7.15 -5.93
CA THR A 323 8.10 -6.06 -6.29
C THR A 323 8.13 -4.93 -5.27
N ASP A 324 7.75 -3.74 -5.69
CA ASP A 324 7.54 -2.55 -4.84
C ASP A 324 6.11 -1.99 -4.94
N ASP A 325 5.24 -2.62 -5.73
CA ASP A 325 3.85 -2.21 -5.94
C ASP A 325 2.89 -3.38 -5.74
N ASP A 326 2.88 -3.96 -4.54
CA ASP A 326 1.91 -5.00 -4.20
C ASP A 326 0.99 -4.53 -3.06
N LYS A 327 -0.28 -4.32 -3.41
CA LYS A 327 -1.35 -3.94 -2.47
C LYS A 327 -1.64 -5.01 -1.42
N GLU A 328 -1.09 -6.23 -1.62
CA GLU A 328 -1.21 -7.33 -0.67
C GLU A 328 -0.16 -7.31 0.44
N LEU A 329 0.86 -6.41 0.38
CA LEU A 329 1.89 -6.31 1.41
C LEU A 329 1.40 -5.64 2.68
N LEU A 330 0.66 -4.53 2.55
CA LEU A 330 0.03 -3.81 3.67
C LEU A 330 -1.40 -3.36 3.29
N PRO A 331 -2.28 -3.12 4.28
CA PRO A 331 -3.59 -2.53 4.03
C PRO A 331 -3.45 -1.10 3.46
N PRO A 332 -4.39 -0.66 2.60
CA PRO A 332 -4.31 0.67 1.95
C PRO A 332 -4.19 1.85 2.93
N TYR A 333 -4.78 1.76 4.11
CA TYR A 333 -4.72 2.81 5.13
C TYR A 333 -3.33 2.94 5.79
N LEU A 334 -2.41 2.00 5.55
CA LEU A 334 -1.01 2.05 5.96
C LEU A 334 -0.06 2.36 4.79
N ARG A 335 -0.56 2.82 3.64
CA ARG A 335 0.23 3.07 2.43
C ARG A 335 1.34 4.12 2.60
N PHE A 336 1.27 4.94 3.65
CA PHE A 336 2.33 5.89 4.01
C PHE A 336 3.60 5.21 4.56
N VAL A 337 3.51 3.95 4.99
CA VAL A 337 4.65 3.21 5.52
C VAL A 337 5.65 2.91 4.39
N ARG A 338 6.92 3.11 4.67
CA ARG A 338 8.05 2.75 3.80
C ARG A 338 8.75 1.55 4.40
N GLY A 339 9.43 0.76 3.58
CA GLY A 339 10.20 -0.33 4.16
C GLY A 339 10.46 -1.51 3.25
N VAL A 340 10.86 -2.60 3.88
CA VAL A 340 11.15 -3.86 3.22
C VAL A 340 10.53 -5.04 3.98
N ILE A 341 10.11 -6.03 3.22
CA ILE A 341 9.75 -7.37 3.68
C ILE A 341 10.69 -8.33 2.94
N ASP A 342 11.38 -9.20 3.66
CA ASP A 342 12.25 -10.23 3.06
C ASP A 342 11.92 -11.59 3.66
N SER A 343 11.35 -12.48 2.85
CA SER A 343 10.91 -13.82 3.25
C SER A 343 11.86 -14.88 2.73
N GLU A 344 12.17 -15.87 3.57
CA GLU A 344 12.90 -17.07 3.17
C GLU A 344 11.98 -18.14 2.55
N ASP A 345 10.71 -18.16 2.95
CA ASP A 345 9.75 -19.25 2.68
C ASP A 345 8.66 -18.89 1.68
N LEU A 346 8.60 -17.64 1.19
CA LEU A 346 7.56 -17.24 0.26
C LEU A 346 7.72 -17.97 -1.08
N PRO A 347 6.78 -18.82 -1.47
CA PRO A 347 6.85 -19.49 -2.76
C PRO A 347 6.55 -18.48 -3.88
N LEU A 348 7.41 -18.50 -4.88
CA LEU A 348 7.26 -17.72 -6.11
C LEU A 348 6.88 -18.62 -7.28
N ASN A 349 6.25 -18.05 -8.30
CA ASN A 349 6.10 -18.72 -9.59
C ASN A 349 7.44 -18.76 -10.34
N VAL A 350 7.41 -19.31 -11.54
CA VAL A 350 8.61 -19.48 -12.38
C VAL A 350 9.20 -18.11 -12.80
N SER A 351 8.35 -17.08 -12.99
CA SER A 351 8.77 -15.70 -13.32
C SER A 351 9.21 -14.90 -12.09
N ARG A 352 9.22 -15.51 -10.91
CA ARG A 352 9.46 -14.87 -9.60
C ARG A 352 8.46 -13.76 -9.27
N GLU A 353 7.24 -13.89 -9.75
CA GLU A 353 6.12 -13.07 -9.31
C GLU A 353 5.40 -13.75 -8.14
N ILE A 354 4.64 -12.97 -7.38
CA ILE A 354 3.90 -13.49 -6.24
C ILE A 354 2.75 -14.38 -6.74
N LEU A 355 2.57 -15.54 -6.12
CA LEU A 355 1.39 -16.37 -6.35
C LEU A 355 0.17 -15.68 -5.73
N GLN A 356 -0.87 -15.47 -6.54
CA GLN A 356 -2.14 -14.93 -6.07
C GLN A 356 -2.70 -15.76 -4.90
N GLN A 357 -3.28 -15.09 -3.88
CA GLN A 357 -3.87 -15.69 -2.67
C GLN A 357 -2.89 -16.55 -1.84
N ASN A 358 -1.68 -16.08 -1.64
CA ASN A 358 -0.68 -16.78 -0.85
C ASN A 358 -0.93 -16.61 0.66
N LYS A 359 -1.16 -17.74 1.36
CA LYS A 359 -1.39 -17.75 2.83
C LYS A 359 -0.20 -17.20 3.64
N ILE A 360 1.03 -17.41 3.17
CA ILE A 360 2.23 -16.91 3.85
C ILE A 360 2.23 -15.38 3.78
N LEU A 361 1.96 -14.83 2.61
CA LEU A 361 1.88 -13.37 2.42
C LEU A 361 0.77 -12.76 3.28
N ALA A 362 -0.41 -13.38 3.34
CA ALA A 362 -1.51 -12.94 4.19
C ALA A 362 -1.13 -12.94 5.69
N ASN A 363 -0.38 -13.95 6.15
CA ASN A 363 0.12 -13.99 7.53
C ASN A 363 1.14 -12.87 7.80
N ILE A 364 2.07 -12.63 6.87
CA ILE A 364 3.06 -11.54 6.97
C ILE A 364 2.33 -10.19 7.02
N LYS A 365 1.34 -9.96 6.15
CA LYS A 365 0.50 -8.76 6.12
C LYS A 365 -0.19 -8.52 7.47
N SER A 366 -0.90 -9.53 8.00
CA SER A 366 -1.61 -9.42 9.29
C SER A 366 -0.65 -9.13 10.45
N ALA A 367 0.47 -9.85 10.53
CA ALA A 367 1.47 -9.64 11.58
C ALA A 367 2.12 -8.25 11.48
N SER A 368 2.47 -7.82 10.27
CA SER A 368 3.05 -6.50 9.99
C SER A 368 2.09 -5.37 10.35
N THR A 369 0.82 -5.50 9.96
CA THR A 369 -0.25 -4.54 10.29
C THR A 369 -0.37 -4.36 11.80
N LYS A 370 -0.47 -5.46 12.55
CA LYS A 370 -0.56 -5.44 14.02
C LYS A 370 0.66 -4.77 14.67
N LYS A 371 1.85 -5.02 14.10
CA LYS A 371 3.10 -4.45 14.62
C LYS A 371 3.19 -2.95 14.35
N ILE A 372 2.80 -2.49 13.15
CA ILE A 372 2.77 -1.08 12.79
C ILE A 372 1.75 -0.33 13.68
N LEU A 373 0.52 -0.85 13.81
CA LEU A 373 -0.49 -0.25 14.70
C LEU A 373 -0.03 -0.18 16.15
N SER A 374 0.68 -1.21 16.62
CA SER A 374 1.28 -1.20 17.96
C SER A 374 2.34 -0.10 18.13
N GLU A 375 3.15 0.15 17.09
CA GLU A 375 4.13 1.24 17.14
C GLU A 375 3.47 2.62 17.07
N ILE A 376 2.42 2.79 16.27
CA ILE A 376 1.61 4.01 16.28
C ILE A 376 1.00 4.24 17.67
N THR A 377 0.56 3.17 18.36
CA THR A 377 0.10 3.25 19.75
C THR A 377 1.23 3.69 20.70
N ASN A 378 2.47 3.29 20.46
CA ASN A 378 3.62 3.76 21.24
C ASN A 378 3.90 5.25 20.98
N ILE A 379 3.80 5.73 19.74
CA ILE A 379 3.89 7.15 19.43
C ILE A 379 2.80 7.93 20.19
N ALA A 380 1.59 7.39 20.27
CA ALA A 380 0.46 8.02 20.96
C ALA A 380 0.63 8.21 22.48
N LYS A 381 1.64 7.58 23.08
CA LYS A 381 2.01 7.85 24.49
C LYS A 381 2.65 9.23 24.71
N ASN A 382 3.23 9.81 23.65
CA ASN A 382 3.70 11.19 23.64
C ASN A 382 2.72 12.02 22.80
N GLU A 383 2.00 12.92 23.45
CA GLU A 383 0.93 13.70 22.80
C GLU A 383 1.46 14.61 21.68
N ALA A 384 2.62 15.23 21.86
CA ALA A 384 3.22 16.11 20.86
C ALA A 384 3.65 15.35 19.60
N ASP A 385 4.34 14.22 19.78
CA ASP A 385 4.73 13.34 18.67
C ASP A 385 3.50 12.82 17.94
N TYR A 386 2.48 12.42 18.70
CA TYR A 386 1.25 11.87 18.13
C TYR A 386 0.43 12.93 17.37
N LYS A 387 0.39 14.16 17.85
CA LYS A 387 -0.25 15.26 17.15
C LYS A 387 0.41 15.48 15.78
N THR A 388 1.75 15.51 15.74
CA THR A 388 2.51 15.62 14.49
C THR A 388 2.20 14.45 13.54
N PHE A 389 2.15 13.22 14.05
CA PHE A 389 1.77 12.05 13.26
C PHE A 389 0.34 12.15 12.72
N TYR A 390 -0.61 12.48 13.59
CA TYR A 390 -2.03 12.48 13.24
C TYR A 390 -2.39 13.57 12.23
N GLU A 391 -1.76 14.75 12.33
CA GLU A 391 -1.91 15.83 11.33
C GLU A 391 -1.51 15.38 9.92
N GLN A 392 -0.53 14.47 9.81
CA GLN A 392 -0.05 13.95 8.52
C GLN A 392 -0.86 12.74 8.03
N PHE A 393 -1.23 11.84 8.92
CA PHE A 393 -1.73 10.51 8.56
C PHE A 393 -3.12 10.17 9.13
N GLY A 394 -3.73 11.05 9.93
CA GLY A 394 -5.03 10.79 10.56
C GLY A 394 -6.14 10.46 9.56
N LYS A 395 -6.20 11.21 8.45
CA LYS A 395 -7.21 10.97 7.40
C LYS A 395 -7.08 9.60 6.75
N VAL A 396 -5.86 9.20 6.39
CA VAL A 396 -5.64 7.88 5.76
C VAL A 396 -5.84 6.75 6.76
N LEU A 397 -5.53 6.97 8.05
CA LEU A 397 -5.76 5.97 9.10
C LEU A 397 -7.25 5.66 9.28
N LYS A 398 -8.14 6.67 9.15
CA LYS A 398 -9.59 6.50 9.22
C LYS A 398 -10.12 5.53 8.15
N GLU A 399 -9.48 5.43 6.99
CA GLU A 399 -9.87 4.50 5.92
C GLU A 399 -9.86 3.03 6.39
N GLY A 400 -9.03 2.71 7.41
CA GLY A 400 -8.98 1.37 8.00
C GLY A 400 -10.29 0.91 8.61
N LEU A 401 -11.17 1.82 9.02
CA LEU A 401 -12.50 1.49 9.53
C LEU A 401 -13.43 0.90 8.47
N TYR A 402 -13.15 1.15 7.17
CA TYR A 402 -13.96 0.65 6.06
C TYR A 402 -13.81 -0.85 5.80
N GLY A 403 -12.62 -1.42 6.01
CA GLY A 403 -12.34 -2.80 5.57
C GLY A 403 -11.53 -3.67 6.53
N ASP A 404 -10.89 -3.10 7.55
CA ASP A 404 -10.08 -3.87 8.52
C ASP A 404 -10.85 -4.12 9.82
N TYR A 405 -11.77 -5.06 9.77
CA TYR A 405 -12.60 -5.44 10.93
C TYR A 405 -11.78 -6.05 12.06
N GLU A 406 -10.66 -6.71 11.76
CA GLU A 406 -9.79 -7.34 12.78
C GLU A 406 -9.10 -6.29 13.66
N ASN A 407 -8.73 -5.14 13.10
CA ASN A 407 -8.02 -4.09 13.81
C ASN A 407 -8.89 -2.86 14.13
N LYS A 408 -10.21 -2.93 13.88
CA LYS A 408 -11.16 -1.83 14.05
C LYS A 408 -11.04 -1.13 15.41
N GLU A 409 -11.02 -1.89 16.50
CA GLU A 409 -10.92 -1.33 17.84
C GLU A 409 -9.61 -0.56 18.07
N LYS A 410 -8.48 -1.12 17.59
CA LYS A 410 -7.18 -0.44 17.68
C LYS A 410 -7.13 0.84 16.87
N ILE A 411 -7.76 0.83 15.69
CA ILE A 411 -7.84 2.02 14.85
C ILE A 411 -8.67 3.09 15.58
N LEU A 412 -9.83 2.74 16.12
CA LEU A 412 -10.68 3.67 16.88
C LEU A 412 -9.94 4.32 18.07
N GLU A 413 -9.12 3.56 18.80
CA GLU A 413 -8.27 4.11 19.88
C GLU A 413 -7.25 5.15 19.40
N LEU A 414 -6.82 5.01 18.16
CA LEU A 414 -5.83 5.90 17.55
C LEU A 414 -6.45 7.16 16.94
N LEU A 415 -7.76 7.20 16.70
CA LEU A 415 -8.38 8.37 16.09
C LEU A 415 -8.47 9.55 17.04
N ARG A 416 -8.41 10.74 16.46
CA ARG A 416 -8.61 12.01 17.16
C ARG A 416 -9.65 12.82 16.39
N PHE A 417 -10.47 13.53 17.16
CA PHE A 417 -11.58 14.29 16.62
C PHE A 417 -11.62 15.66 17.28
N ASP A 418 -12.19 16.62 16.60
CA ASP A 418 -12.65 17.83 17.25
C ASP A 418 -14.06 17.58 17.79
N SER A 419 -14.37 18.17 18.94
CA SER A 419 -15.72 18.18 19.49
C SER A 419 -16.19 19.61 19.77
N PHE A 420 -17.43 19.77 20.18
CA PHE A 420 -17.95 21.06 20.59
C PHE A 420 -17.19 21.64 21.79
N LYS A 421 -16.81 20.78 22.76
CA LYS A 421 -16.12 21.19 24.00
C LYS A 421 -14.60 21.14 23.90
N SER A 422 -14.04 20.31 23.04
CA SER A 422 -12.61 20.03 23.02
C SER A 422 -12.07 19.86 21.61
N GLU A 423 -10.84 20.27 21.41
CA GLU A 423 -10.10 19.96 20.18
C GLU A 423 -9.21 18.74 20.38
N TYR A 424 -9.03 17.94 19.31
CA TYR A 424 -8.11 16.81 19.29
C TYR A 424 -8.38 15.76 20.38
N ILE A 425 -9.67 15.41 20.60
CA ILE A 425 -10.09 14.43 21.61
C ILE A 425 -10.09 13.00 21.05
N SER A 426 -9.68 12.02 21.84
CA SER A 426 -9.88 10.60 21.55
C SER A 426 -11.29 10.14 21.94
N LEU A 427 -11.78 9.05 21.33
CA LEU A 427 -13.07 8.45 21.74
C LEU A 427 -13.07 8.01 23.21
N LYS A 428 -11.91 7.57 23.71
CA LYS A 428 -11.74 7.21 25.13
C LYS A 428 -11.93 8.44 26.03
N ALA A 429 -11.23 9.54 25.75
CA ALA A 429 -11.35 10.76 26.52
C ALA A 429 -12.75 11.38 26.42
N TYR A 430 -13.38 11.30 25.24
CA TYR A 430 -14.78 11.70 25.06
C TYR A 430 -15.70 10.89 25.97
N LYS A 431 -15.60 9.55 25.95
CA LYS A 431 -16.39 8.67 26.80
C LYS A 431 -16.19 8.96 28.31
N GLU A 432 -14.94 9.20 28.73
CA GLU A 432 -14.62 9.56 30.12
C GLU A 432 -15.18 10.93 30.54
N SER A 433 -15.41 11.85 29.59
CA SER A 433 -16.00 13.17 29.84
C SER A 433 -17.53 13.20 29.79
N MET A 434 -18.18 12.09 29.39
CA MET A 434 -19.64 12.01 29.28
C MET A 434 -20.31 12.17 30.65
N GLY A 435 -21.33 13.01 30.72
CA GLY A 435 -22.21 13.12 31.91
C GLY A 435 -23.12 11.91 32.06
N ASN A 436 -23.66 11.69 33.27
CA ASN A 436 -24.51 10.53 33.59
C ASN A 436 -25.77 10.43 32.71
N GLU A 437 -26.24 11.53 32.16
CA GLU A 437 -27.45 11.58 31.33
C GLU A 437 -27.14 11.29 29.85
N GLN A 438 -25.88 11.43 29.43
CA GLN A 438 -25.47 11.18 28.06
C GLN A 438 -25.25 9.69 27.84
N LYS A 439 -26.05 9.07 26.96
CA LYS A 439 -26.06 7.61 26.72
C LYS A 439 -25.25 7.20 25.50
N SER A 440 -24.98 8.14 24.60
CA SER A 440 -24.32 7.89 23.30
C SER A 440 -23.18 8.86 23.06
N ILE A 441 -22.21 8.44 22.26
CA ILE A 441 -21.24 9.33 21.64
C ILE A 441 -21.93 9.97 20.46
N TYR A 442 -22.12 11.28 20.49
CA TYR A 442 -22.78 12.02 19.44
C TYR A 442 -21.77 12.57 18.44
N TYR A 443 -22.15 12.58 17.16
CA TYR A 443 -21.37 13.19 16.11
C TYR A 443 -22.24 13.97 15.13
N MET A 444 -21.65 14.97 14.49
CA MET A 444 -22.23 15.73 13.40
C MET A 444 -21.28 15.73 12.20
N LEU A 445 -21.82 15.44 11.02
CA LEU A 445 -21.09 15.44 9.74
C LEU A 445 -21.31 16.77 9.01
N GLY A 446 -20.28 17.33 8.40
CA GLY A 446 -20.38 18.53 7.57
C GLY A 446 -19.09 18.83 6.81
N GLU A 447 -19.14 19.79 5.89
CA GLU A 447 -18.04 20.09 4.98
C GLU A 447 -16.89 20.87 5.63
N ASN A 448 -17.20 21.66 6.67
CA ASN A 448 -16.17 22.39 7.39
C ASN A 448 -16.51 22.55 8.88
N LYS A 449 -15.47 22.68 9.70
CA LYS A 449 -15.54 22.76 11.15
C LYS A 449 -16.30 24.00 11.65
N ASP A 450 -16.16 25.13 10.97
CA ASP A 450 -16.78 26.40 11.42
C ASP A 450 -18.29 26.37 11.21
N ALA A 451 -18.76 25.82 10.09
CA ALA A 451 -20.19 25.61 9.85
C ALA A 451 -20.78 24.64 10.88
N LEU A 452 -20.07 23.55 11.21
CA LEU A 452 -20.50 22.59 12.23
C LEU A 452 -20.64 23.25 13.61
N LYS A 453 -19.65 24.08 14.02
CA LYS A 453 -19.69 24.79 15.32
C LYS A 453 -20.87 25.74 15.47
N ASN A 454 -21.36 26.29 14.37
CA ASN A 454 -22.44 27.27 14.35
C ASN A 454 -23.82 26.63 14.02
N ALA A 455 -23.90 25.31 13.92
CA ALA A 455 -25.14 24.64 13.56
C ALA A 455 -26.18 24.73 14.69
N PRO A 456 -27.43 25.20 14.41
CA PRO A 456 -28.46 25.36 15.45
C PRO A 456 -28.82 24.07 16.19
N LEU A 457 -28.72 22.92 15.54
CA LEU A 457 -28.98 21.63 16.17
C LEU A 457 -27.95 21.30 17.24
N LEU A 458 -26.70 21.71 17.06
CA LEU A 458 -25.62 21.51 18.03
C LEU A 458 -25.92 22.18 19.38
N GLU A 459 -26.53 23.38 19.35
CA GLU A 459 -26.88 24.14 20.55
C GLU A 459 -27.83 23.37 21.46
N LYS A 460 -28.77 22.58 20.89
CA LYS A 460 -29.70 21.75 21.68
C LYS A 460 -28.98 20.68 22.51
N PHE A 461 -27.97 20.03 21.93
CA PHE A 461 -27.13 19.08 22.63
C PHE A 461 -26.26 19.78 23.70
N ALA A 462 -25.70 20.94 23.34
CA ALA A 462 -24.89 21.76 24.26
C ALA A 462 -25.69 22.23 25.49
N GLN A 463 -26.96 22.66 25.34
CA GLN A 463 -27.84 23.06 26.44
C GLN A 463 -28.13 21.92 27.42
N LYS A 464 -28.16 20.66 26.92
CA LYS A 464 -28.25 19.46 27.77
C LYS A 464 -26.91 19.05 28.40
N GLY A 465 -25.84 19.81 28.13
CA GLY A 465 -24.50 19.49 28.60
C GLY A 465 -23.82 18.33 27.86
N PHE A 466 -24.39 17.87 26.74
CA PHE A 466 -23.80 16.82 25.92
C PHE A 466 -22.68 17.37 25.04
N ASP A 467 -21.65 16.56 24.81
CA ASP A 467 -20.61 16.88 23.83
C ASP A 467 -20.94 16.22 22.49
N VAL A 468 -20.46 16.79 21.39
CA VAL A 468 -20.71 16.31 20.03
C VAL A 468 -19.42 16.38 19.22
N LEU A 469 -19.02 15.26 18.59
CA LEU A 469 -17.88 15.22 17.69
C LEU A 469 -18.22 15.96 16.39
N LEU A 470 -17.30 16.80 15.93
CA LEU A 470 -17.43 17.60 14.71
C LEU A 470 -16.59 16.98 13.61
N LEU A 471 -17.23 16.27 12.69
CA LEU A 471 -16.60 15.44 11.68
C LEU A 471 -16.62 16.13 10.33
N SER A 472 -15.47 16.62 9.88
CA SER A 472 -15.35 17.42 8.65
C SER A 472 -14.45 16.78 7.57
N ASP A 473 -13.87 15.61 7.82
CA ASP A 473 -13.15 14.88 6.78
C ASP A 473 -14.16 14.11 5.90
N GLU A 474 -13.98 14.15 4.57
CA GLU A 474 -14.88 13.44 3.61
C GLU A 474 -15.04 11.96 3.95
N ILE A 475 -13.97 11.32 4.42
CA ILE A 475 -13.98 9.89 4.81
C ILE A 475 -14.90 9.63 6.01
N ASP A 476 -15.09 10.60 6.90
CA ASP A 476 -15.93 10.45 8.09
C ASP A 476 -17.38 10.12 7.71
N ALA A 477 -17.88 10.73 6.63
CA ALA A 477 -19.24 10.48 6.13
C ALA A 477 -19.44 9.01 5.69
N ILE A 478 -18.37 8.34 5.32
CA ILE A 478 -18.41 6.93 4.88
C ILE A 478 -18.23 6.00 6.08
N VAL A 479 -17.23 6.24 6.93
CA VAL A 479 -16.80 5.27 7.93
C VAL A 479 -17.55 5.39 9.26
N MET A 480 -17.91 6.59 9.71
CA MET A 480 -18.51 6.77 11.04
C MET A 480 -19.90 6.13 11.17
N PRO A 481 -20.80 6.17 10.16
CA PRO A 481 -22.05 5.42 10.22
C PRO A 481 -21.88 3.90 10.34
N MET A 482 -20.71 3.36 9.90
CA MET A 482 -20.40 1.93 9.97
C MET A 482 -19.78 1.52 11.32
N VAL A 483 -19.32 2.47 12.13
CA VAL A 483 -18.70 2.16 13.44
C VAL A 483 -19.70 1.55 14.39
N GLY A 484 -20.89 2.14 14.50
CA GLY A 484 -21.99 1.68 15.33
C GLY A 484 -21.80 1.94 16.83
N GLU A 485 -20.72 1.45 17.42
CA GLU A 485 -20.41 1.62 18.85
C GLU A 485 -18.90 1.70 19.10
N TYR A 486 -18.52 2.29 20.21
CA TYR A 486 -17.16 2.28 20.76
C TYR A 486 -17.24 1.87 22.24
N ASP A 487 -16.52 0.82 22.61
CA ASP A 487 -16.48 0.26 23.97
C ASP A 487 -17.89 0.17 24.60
N LYS A 488 -18.84 -0.43 23.86
CA LYS A 488 -20.26 -0.63 24.21
C LYS A 488 -21.10 0.65 24.33
N VAL A 489 -20.57 1.80 23.94
CA VAL A 489 -21.32 3.06 23.88
C VAL A 489 -21.71 3.31 22.42
N PRO A 490 -23.00 3.46 22.09
CA PRO A 490 -23.44 3.72 20.73
C PRO A 490 -22.88 5.04 20.19
N LEU A 491 -22.48 5.05 18.91
CA LEU A 491 -22.19 6.26 18.16
C LEU A 491 -23.42 6.66 17.36
N LYS A 492 -23.92 7.89 17.54
CA LYS A 492 -25.12 8.37 16.88
C LYS A 492 -24.90 9.74 16.25
N SER A 493 -25.35 9.87 15.00
CA SER A 493 -25.50 11.21 14.41
C SER A 493 -26.56 12.00 15.17
N ILE A 494 -26.26 13.27 15.46
CA ILE A 494 -27.26 14.17 16.10
C ILE A 494 -28.48 14.39 15.23
N ASN A 495 -28.42 14.14 13.93
CA ASN A 495 -29.54 14.19 12.99
C ASN A 495 -30.44 12.94 13.04
N SER A 496 -30.02 11.88 13.76
CA SER A 496 -30.81 10.65 13.85
C SER A 496 -32.00 10.80 14.81
N LYS A 497 -33.10 10.09 14.50
CA LYS A 497 -34.29 10.05 15.40
C LYS A 497 -33.94 9.55 16.80
N GLU A 498 -33.04 8.57 16.87
CA GLU A 498 -32.58 7.96 18.11
C GLU A 498 -31.81 8.96 18.98
N ALA A 499 -30.93 9.77 18.39
CA ALA A 499 -30.19 10.81 19.11
C ALA A 499 -31.11 11.93 19.60
N LEU A 500 -32.06 12.35 18.77
CA LEU A 500 -33.06 13.36 19.14
C LEU A 500 -33.98 12.87 20.25
N ALA A 501 -34.39 11.61 20.25
CA ALA A 501 -35.18 11.02 21.33
C ALA A 501 -34.42 10.99 22.68
N GLU A 502 -33.08 10.90 22.64
CA GLU A 502 -32.24 10.95 23.86
C GLU A 502 -32.14 12.37 24.47
N LEU A 503 -32.44 13.44 23.71
CA LEU A 503 -32.60 14.77 24.28
C LEU A 503 -33.82 14.88 25.22
N GLY A 504 -34.74 13.92 25.16
CA GLY A 504 -36.00 13.90 25.85
C GLY A 504 -37.14 14.44 24.98
N GLU A 505 -38.32 13.88 25.16
CA GLU A 505 -39.52 14.41 24.50
C GLU A 505 -39.86 15.77 25.09
N GLU A 506 -39.94 16.78 24.23
CA GLU A 506 -40.50 18.07 24.60
C GLU A 506 -42.04 17.90 24.69
N SER A 507 -42.55 17.83 25.90
CA SER A 507 -44.02 17.84 26.09
C SER A 507 -44.56 19.24 25.86
N ILE A 508 -44.95 19.52 24.62
CA ILE A 508 -45.68 20.72 24.31
C ILE A 508 -47.16 20.42 24.55
N ASP A 509 -47.77 21.15 25.48
CA ASP A 509 -49.18 20.92 25.82
C ASP A 509 -50.10 21.23 24.61
N GLU A 510 -51.27 20.60 24.64
CA GLU A 510 -52.27 20.68 23.55
C GLU A 510 -52.74 22.14 23.31
N ALA A 511 -52.84 22.94 24.37
CA ALA A 511 -53.24 24.34 24.25
C ALA A 511 -52.20 25.15 23.50
N THR A 512 -50.89 24.93 23.78
CA THR A 512 -49.79 25.54 23.05
C THR A 512 -49.73 25.05 21.60
N GLN A 513 -49.92 23.75 21.37
CA GLN A 513 -49.94 23.18 20.02
C GLN A 513 -51.05 23.87 19.17
N ASN A 514 -52.26 23.96 19.71
CA ASN A 514 -53.39 24.60 19.03
C ASN A 514 -53.17 26.11 18.80
N ALA A 515 -52.50 26.79 19.71
CA ALA A 515 -52.17 28.21 19.58
C ALA A 515 -51.20 28.52 18.45
N TYR A 516 -50.32 27.57 18.09
CA TYR A 516 -49.35 27.72 17.00
C TYR A 516 -49.76 27.04 15.70
N GLU A 517 -50.93 26.40 15.63
CA GLU A 517 -51.40 25.68 14.44
C GLU A 517 -51.50 26.59 13.19
N PRO A 518 -51.99 27.85 13.26
CA PRO A 518 -52.00 28.77 12.11
C PRO A 518 -50.57 29.05 11.58
N LEU A 519 -49.61 29.17 12.49
CA LEU A 519 -48.21 29.38 12.13
C LEU A 519 -47.60 28.16 11.44
N ILE A 520 -47.81 26.97 12.01
CA ILE A 520 -47.38 25.69 11.42
C ILE A 520 -47.95 25.56 10.00
N LYS A 521 -49.22 25.84 9.79
CA LYS A 521 -49.87 25.81 8.49
C LYS A 521 -49.23 26.83 7.55
N GLY A 522 -49.04 28.08 7.97
CA GLY A 522 -48.44 29.13 7.14
C GLY A 522 -47.01 28.78 6.68
N PHE A 523 -46.20 28.15 7.54
CA PHE A 523 -44.86 27.67 7.17
C PHE A 523 -44.96 26.50 6.18
N LYS A 524 -45.86 25.54 6.39
CA LYS A 524 -46.09 24.43 5.44
C LYS A 524 -46.52 24.93 4.06
N ASP A 525 -47.46 25.87 4.03
CA ASP A 525 -47.99 26.44 2.78
C ASP A 525 -46.93 27.26 2.03
N ALA A 526 -46.06 28.00 2.75
CA ALA A 526 -45.00 28.81 2.15
C ALA A 526 -43.82 27.97 1.61
N LEU A 527 -43.45 26.90 2.30
CA LEU A 527 -42.27 26.09 1.95
C LEU A 527 -42.62 24.86 1.11
N GLY A 528 -43.87 24.41 1.15
CA GLY A 528 -44.40 23.33 0.31
C GLY A 528 -43.54 22.07 0.32
N GLU A 529 -43.09 21.67 -0.86
CA GLU A 529 -42.29 20.45 -1.03
C GLU A 529 -40.83 20.53 -0.53
N GLN A 530 -40.37 21.70 -0.06
CA GLN A 530 -39.00 21.87 0.41
C GLN A 530 -38.76 21.25 1.79
N ILE A 531 -39.85 20.98 2.54
CA ILE A 531 -39.80 20.40 3.90
C ILE A 531 -40.68 19.16 4.01
N ALA A 532 -40.37 18.28 4.96
CA ALA A 532 -41.17 17.09 5.26
C ALA A 532 -42.29 17.42 6.25
N GLU A 533 -41.97 18.12 7.33
CA GLU A 533 -42.86 18.42 8.43
C GLU A 533 -42.43 19.70 9.14
N VAL A 534 -43.36 20.34 9.86
CA VAL A 534 -43.10 21.45 10.79
C VAL A 534 -43.48 20.99 12.19
N LYS A 535 -42.53 21.08 13.13
CA LYS A 535 -42.71 20.75 14.55
C LYS A 535 -42.39 21.94 15.44
N LEU A 536 -42.96 21.97 16.62
CA LEU A 536 -42.58 22.93 17.65
C LEU A 536 -41.45 22.37 18.51
N SER A 537 -40.62 23.26 19.06
CA SER A 537 -39.52 22.94 19.97
C SER A 537 -39.37 24.06 21.00
N SER A 538 -38.89 23.76 22.18
CA SER A 538 -38.54 24.73 23.21
C SER A 538 -37.03 24.75 23.52
N LEU A 539 -36.23 24.02 22.76
CA LEU A 539 -34.78 23.91 22.93
C LEU A 539 -34.01 24.71 21.87
N GLY A 540 -32.85 25.22 22.25
CA GLY A 540 -31.93 25.98 21.40
C GLY A 540 -32.21 27.49 21.45
N ASP A 541 -31.24 28.28 20.97
CA ASP A 541 -31.34 29.74 20.94
C ASP A 541 -31.79 30.25 19.55
N ALA A 542 -31.54 29.43 18.52
CA ALA A 542 -31.95 29.76 17.15
C ALA A 542 -33.48 29.74 16.98
N PRO A 543 -34.08 30.66 16.19
CA PRO A 543 -35.50 30.66 15.98
C PRO A 543 -35.98 29.38 15.24
N LEU A 544 -35.12 28.81 14.40
CA LEU A 544 -35.50 27.69 13.55
C LEU A 544 -34.33 26.72 13.43
N THR A 545 -34.62 25.43 13.54
CA THR A 545 -33.65 24.34 13.36
C THR A 545 -34.12 23.39 12.28
N LEU A 546 -33.21 22.99 11.39
CA LEU A 546 -33.45 21.97 10.39
C LEU A 546 -32.97 20.62 10.89
N ILE A 547 -33.81 19.60 10.79
CA ILE A 547 -33.42 18.21 11.08
C ILE A 547 -33.47 17.46 9.75
N LYS A 548 -32.32 17.03 9.27
CA LYS A 548 -32.18 16.18 8.09
C LYS A 548 -31.69 14.82 8.56
N GLU A 549 -32.44 13.76 8.27
CA GLU A 549 -31.90 12.42 8.47
C GLU A 549 -30.67 12.28 7.57
N ASP A 550 -29.55 11.81 8.16
CA ASP A 550 -28.34 11.57 7.41
C ASP A 550 -28.62 10.47 6.37
N ASN A 551 -28.44 10.80 5.11
CA ASN A 551 -28.44 9.79 4.06
C ASN A 551 -27.24 8.86 4.31
N ASN A 552 -27.46 7.55 4.27
CA ASN A 552 -26.35 6.61 4.28
C ASN A 552 -25.50 6.84 3.02
N PRO A 553 -24.26 7.40 3.12
CA PRO A 553 -23.48 7.77 1.95
C PRO A 553 -23.14 6.57 1.06
N MET A 554 -23.04 5.38 1.67
CA MET A 554 -22.79 4.14 0.94
C MET A 554 -23.99 3.77 0.06
N MET A 555 -25.21 3.95 0.58
CA MET A 555 -26.46 3.73 -0.17
C MET A 555 -26.61 4.78 -1.27
N ALA A 556 -26.29 6.04 -0.97
CA ALA A 556 -26.32 7.13 -1.94
C ALA A 556 -25.35 6.89 -3.10
N ASN A 557 -24.11 6.47 -2.80
CA ASN A 557 -23.12 6.11 -3.81
C ASN A 557 -23.53 4.88 -4.64
N LEU A 558 -24.08 3.85 -4.00
CA LEU A 558 -24.60 2.68 -4.70
C LEU A 558 -25.73 3.06 -5.68
N MET A 559 -26.68 3.88 -5.24
CA MET A 559 -27.76 4.40 -6.09
C MET A 559 -27.22 5.24 -7.26
N ALA A 560 -26.24 6.10 -7.00
CA ALA A 560 -25.59 6.90 -8.04
C ALA A 560 -24.86 6.01 -9.08
N GLN A 561 -24.16 4.98 -8.66
CA GLN A 561 -23.52 3.99 -9.55
C GLN A 561 -24.53 3.21 -10.38
N MET A 562 -25.73 2.95 -9.83
CA MET A 562 -26.83 2.30 -10.54
C MET A 562 -27.61 3.30 -11.46
N GLY A 563 -27.16 4.54 -11.58
CA GLY A 563 -27.83 5.57 -12.38
C GLY A 563 -29.15 6.06 -11.78
N GLN A 564 -29.43 5.74 -10.51
CA GLN A 564 -30.63 6.18 -9.81
C GLN A 564 -30.34 7.50 -9.08
N LYS A 565 -31.32 8.43 -9.12
CA LYS A 565 -31.23 9.66 -8.34
C LYS A 565 -31.35 9.32 -6.85
N VAL A 566 -30.40 9.78 -6.04
CA VAL A 566 -30.50 9.72 -4.58
C VAL A 566 -31.71 10.53 -4.16
N PRO A 567 -32.65 9.96 -3.38
CA PRO A 567 -33.81 10.72 -2.88
C PRO A 567 -33.31 11.88 -2.01
N GLU A 568 -33.69 13.10 -2.34
CA GLU A 568 -33.45 14.26 -1.47
C GLU A 568 -34.28 14.09 -0.20
N THR A 569 -33.63 13.93 0.96
CA THR A 569 -34.31 13.94 2.25
C THR A 569 -34.79 15.37 2.54
N LYS A 570 -36.11 15.53 2.61
CA LYS A 570 -36.71 16.80 2.99
C LYS A 570 -36.53 17.03 4.49
N PRO A 571 -36.00 18.18 4.94
CA PRO A 571 -35.81 18.43 6.36
C PRO A 571 -37.14 18.57 7.11
N ILE A 572 -37.10 18.15 8.38
CA ILE A 572 -38.13 18.53 9.36
C ILE A 572 -37.74 19.88 9.93
N LEU A 573 -38.69 20.80 9.95
CA LEU A 573 -38.51 22.16 10.44
C LEU A 573 -38.95 22.21 11.90
N GLN A 574 -38.07 22.58 12.81
CA GLN A 574 -38.43 22.84 14.21
C GLN A 574 -38.46 24.31 14.51
N LEU A 575 -39.65 24.83 14.90
CA LEU A 575 -39.86 26.21 15.31
C LEU A 575 -39.65 26.33 16.82
N ASN A 576 -38.73 27.21 17.25
CA ASN A 576 -38.46 27.44 18.66
C ASN A 576 -39.50 28.41 19.25
N ILE A 577 -40.51 27.88 19.92
CA ILE A 577 -41.61 28.67 20.50
C ILE A 577 -41.17 29.61 21.65
N THR A 578 -39.99 29.41 22.21
CA THR A 578 -39.43 30.31 23.26
C THR A 578 -38.75 31.54 22.65
N HIS A 579 -38.47 31.50 21.35
CA HIS A 579 -37.81 32.64 20.68
C HIS A 579 -38.83 33.80 20.48
N PRO A 580 -38.47 35.06 20.85
CA PRO A 580 -39.37 36.22 20.82
C PRO A 580 -40.00 36.49 19.46
N LEU A 581 -39.40 36.04 18.38
CA LEU A 581 -39.90 36.18 17.02
C LEU A 581 -41.24 35.47 16.82
N PHE A 582 -41.39 34.26 17.40
CA PHE A 582 -42.60 33.45 17.20
C PHE A 582 -43.81 33.95 18.03
N GLU A 583 -43.57 34.57 19.17
CA GLU A 583 -44.61 35.29 19.90
C GLU A 583 -45.22 36.43 19.07
N LYS A 584 -44.38 37.14 18.29
CA LYS A 584 -44.86 38.15 17.36
C LYS A 584 -45.53 37.59 16.11
N LEU A 585 -45.00 36.51 15.56
CA LEU A 585 -45.54 35.87 14.37
C LEU A 585 -46.86 35.17 14.63
N LYS A 586 -47.15 34.72 15.84
CA LYS A 586 -48.39 34.07 16.24
C LYS A 586 -49.65 34.91 15.95
N THR A 587 -49.51 36.24 16.03
CA THR A 587 -50.59 37.20 15.76
C THR A 587 -50.43 37.95 14.44
N ALA A 588 -49.45 37.58 13.63
CA ALA A 588 -49.14 38.25 12.36
C ALA A 588 -50.11 37.84 11.24
N GLN A 589 -50.23 38.72 10.23
CA GLN A 589 -51.01 38.42 9.00
C GLN A 589 -50.32 37.30 8.20
N GLU A 590 -51.11 36.54 7.45
CA GLU A 590 -50.68 35.38 6.69
C GLU A 590 -49.50 35.67 5.75
N ASP A 591 -49.53 36.83 5.07
CA ASP A 591 -48.42 37.22 4.16
C ASP A 591 -47.11 37.43 4.90
N LYS A 592 -47.15 37.99 6.14
CA LYS A 592 -45.94 38.13 6.99
C LYS A 592 -45.44 36.80 7.50
N ILE A 593 -46.33 35.86 7.78
CA ILE A 593 -45.94 34.49 8.18
C ILE A 593 -45.22 33.81 7.01
N LYS A 594 -45.75 33.89 5.80
CA LYS A 594 -45.15 33.31 4.58
C LYS A 594 -43.77 33.91 4.28
N GLN A 595 -43.66 35.26 4.32
CA GLN A 595 -42.40 35.96 4.13
C GLN A 595 -41.35 35.53 5.19
N SER A 596 -41.75 35.47 6.46
CA SER A 596 -40.86 35.03 7.55
C SER A 596 -40.44 33.60 7.40
N ALA A 597 -41.30 32.69 6.94
CA ALA A 597 -40.98 31.28 6.70
C ALA A 597 -39.90 31.14 5.64
N LEU A 598 -39.97 31.84 4.52
CA LEU A 598 -38.94 31.82 3.47
C LEU A 598 -37.61 32.35 3.93
N LEU A 599 -37.61 33.48 4.67
CA LEU A 599 -36.39 34.10 5.18
C LEU A 599 -35.73 33.26 6.27
N LEU A 600 -36.48 32.74 7.24
CA LEU A 600 -35.94 31.90 8.31
C LEU A 600 -35.41 30.57 7.81
N PHE A 601 -36.14 29.97 6.84
CA PHE A 601 -35.68 28.73 6.21
C PHE A 601 -34.39 28.96 5.42
N GLY A 602 -34.29 30.03 4.64
CA GLY A 602 -33.08 30.39 3.92
C GLY A 602 -31.90 30.69 4.84
N ALA A 603 -32.15 31.43 5.94
CA ALA A 603 -31.12 31.68 6.96
C ALA A 603 -30.63 30.38 7.62
N ALA A 604 -31.53 29.46 7.95
CA ALA A 604 -31.14 28.17 8.53
C ALA A 604 -30.32 27.30 7.56
N LEU A 605 -30.66 27.31 6.27
CA LEU A 605 -29.86 26.63 5.25
C LEU A 605 -28.44 27.20 5.15
N ILE A 606 -28.29 28.53 5.20
CA ILE A 606 -26.98 29.20 5.17
C ILE A 606 -26.16 28.83 6.42
N LEU A 607 -26.78 28.85 7.62
CA LEU A 607 -26.11 28.48 8.87
C LEU A 607 -25.61 27.02 8.88
N GLU A 608 -26.31 26.12 8.20
CA GLU A 608 -25.88 24.72 8.03
C GLU A 608 -24.87 24.52 6.88
N GLY A 609 -24.41 25.57 6.23
CA GLY A 609 -23.50 25.49 5.07
C GLY A 609 -24.16 24.98 3.79
N SER A 610 -25.49 24.89 3.76
CA SER A 610 -26.24 24.42 2.58
C SER A 610 -26.42 25.56 1.57
N THR A 611 -26.49 25.23 0.27
CA THR A 611 -26.76 26.21 -0.79
C THR A 611 -28.23 26.54 -0.89
N LEU A 612 -28.54 27.82 -1.11
CA LEU A 612 -29.91 28.26 -1.37
C LEU A 612 -30.33 27.88 -2.79
N LYS A 613 -31.36 27.03 -2.93
CA LYS A 613 -31.94 26.69 -4.26
C LYS A 613 -32.51 27.92 -4.98
N ASN A 614 -33.07 28.86 -4.24
CA ASN A 614 -33.70 30.09 -4.72
C ASN A 614 -33.10 31.34 -4.05
N ALA A 615 -31.81 31.58 -4.25
CA ALA A 615 -31.11 32.74 -3.68
C ALA A 615 -31.73 34.09 -4.12
N LYS A 616 -32.30 34.14 -5.34
CA LYS A 616 -33.00 35.35 -5.86
C LYS A 616 -34.23 35.67 -5.05
N ASP A 617 -35.09 34.68 -4.76
CA ASP A 617 -36.31 34.88 -4.01
C ASP A 617 -36.01 35.26 -2.56
N PHE A 618 -35.06 34.59 -1.94
CA PHE A 618 -34.55 34.95 -0.59
C PHE A 618 -34.08 36.42 -0.53
N ASN A 619 -33.29 36.86 -1.51
CA ASN A 619 -32.81 38.24 -1.55
C ASN A 619 -33.93 39.25 -1.80
N THR A 620 -34.92 38.91 -2.60
CA THR A 620 -36.12 39.75 -2.87
C THR A 620 -36.91 39.94 -1.58
N GLU A 621 -37.20 38.86 -0.85
CA GLU A 621 -37.93 38.94 0.41
C GLU A 621 -37.16 39.67 1.50
N LEU A 622 -35.83 39.49 1.57
CA LEU A 622 -34.97 40.21 2.49
C LEU A 622 -34.99 41.72 2.23
N ASN A 623 -34.86 42.11 0.97
CA ASN A 623 -34.94 43.53 0.58
C ASN A 623 -36.30 44.13 0.88
N SER A 624 -37.40 43.38 0.63
CA SER A 624 -38.77 43.81 0.98
C SER A 624 -38.91 44.04 2.49
N LEU A 625 -38.37 43.15 3.32
CA LEU A 625 -38.40 43.29 4.78
C LEU A 625 -37.61 44.53 5.25
N LEU A 626 -36.41 44.71 4.70
CA LEU A 626 -35.56 45.88 5.03
C LEU A 626 -36.27 47.21 4.67
N LEU A 627 -36.91 47.28 3.49
CA LEU A 627 -37.66 48.49 3.09
C LEU A 627 -38.87 48.76 4.00
N GLN A 628 -39.49 47.74 4.58
CA GLN A 628 -40.60 47.90 5.53
C GLN A 628 -40.12 48.32 6.94
N SER A 629 -38.86 48.05 7.27
CA SER A 629 -38.28 48.36 8.59
C SER A 629 -37.56 49.71 8.68
N LEU A 630 -37.21 50.27 7.52
CA LEU A 630 -36.65 51.65 7.38
C LEU A 630 -37.76 52.68 7.27
#